data_983b537b9cabce184ca2c6986b15e756
#
_entry.id   983b537b9cabce184ca2c6986b15e756
#
_cell.length_a   1.000
_cell.length_b   1.000
_cell.length_c   1.000
_cell.angle_alpha   90.00
_cell.angle_beta   90.00
_cell.angle_gamma   90.00
#
_symmetry.space_group_name_H-M   'P 1'
#
loop_
_entity.id
_entity.type
_entity.pdbx_description
1 polymer ?
#
loop_
_entity_poly.entity_id
_entity_poly.type
_entity_poly.pdbx_seq_one_letter_code
_entity_poly.pdbx_strand_id
1 'polypeptide(L)'
;MALSQRGWRLERKDNRFAARKGTAGRVGPLLVHTGLILLMLGAVWGVLAGNRLERFLAPGRTLDLLSRNGDSQVSILLEAFQVDRDPAGRAEQFRSQLHLEENGNSLDREISVNHPLRHRGITIYQADWSLAAITLQIGRSPQLQLPLRSFPELGEQVWGLVLPTRPDGSEPVFLSVENEQGPINIFDTDGTLLTLLRPGGPAVDVKGLPMRVNSVLPASGLLLKRDPGVPLVYLGFAVMLIGGGLSLIATRQLWAIASEGQLHVGGLCNRNLTAFAKELPNLLRETASAHQQG
;
A
#
# COMPACT_ATOMS: atom_id res chain seq x y z
N MET A 1 39.34 -15.59 -37.14
CA MET A 1 39.48 -14.36 -36.30
C MET A 1 38.37 -13.34 -36.51
N ALA A 2 37.88 -13.04 -37.70
CA ALA A 2 36.86 -11.99 -37.98
C ALA A 2 35.52 -12.16 -37.20
N LEU A 3 34.97 -13.37 -37.08
CA LEU A 3 33.73 -13.61 -36.31
C LEU A 3 33.92 -13.43 -34.80
N SER A 4 35.06 -13.82 -34.24
CA SER A 4 35.37 -13.66 -32.82
C SER A 4 35.43 -12.17 -32.43
N GLN A 5 36.00 -11.30 -33.26
CA GLN A 5 36.03 -9.85 -33.06
C GLN A 5 34.64 -9.20 -33.07
N ARG A 6 33.66 -9.85 -33.70
CA ARG A 6 32.24 -9.43 -33.72
C ARG A 6 31.40 -10.03 -32.59
N GLY A 7 32.04 -10.65 -31.59
CA GLY A 7 31.39 -11.22 -30.42
C GLY A 7 30.72 -12.58 -30.67
N TRP A 8 31.15 -13.31 -31.70
CA TRP A 8 30.75 -14.69 -31.91
C TRP A 8 31.66 -15.63 -31.11
N ARG A 9 31.09 -16.58 -30.40
CA ARG A 9 31.79 -17.70 -29.79
C ARG A 9 31.92 -18.81 -30.82
N LEU A 10 33.16 -19.24 -31.10
CA LEU A 10 33.49 -20.24 -32.13
C LEU A 10 33.86 -21.53 -31.43
N GLU A 11 33.30 -22.63 -31.94
CA GLU A 11 33.68 -24.01 -31.60
C GLU A 11 34.02 -24.73 -32.90
N ARG A 12 35.15 -25.43 -32.91
CA ARG A 12 35.62 -26.23 -34.06
C ARG A 12 35.87 -27.66 -33.58
N LYS A 13 35.36 -28.62 -34.37
CA LYS A 13 35.64 -30.03 -34.20
C LYS A 13 35.78 -30.65 -35.57
N ASP A 14 36.99 -31.13 -35.89
CA ASP A 14 37.33 -31.69 -37.19
C ASP A 14 36.94 -30.77 -38.35
N ASN A 15 36.13 -31.22 -39.32
CA ASN A 15 35.60 -30.47 -40.44
C ASN A 15 34.31 -29.68 -40.13
N ARG A 16 33.91 -29.58 -38.84
CA ARG A 16 32.70 -28.90 -38.42
C ARG A 16 33.03 -27.65 -37.65
N PHE A 17 32.30 -26.59 -37.95
CA PHE A 17 32.40 -25.31 -37.23
C PHE A 17 31.02 -24.91 -36.70
N ALA A 18 30.98 -24.42 -35.50
CA ALA A 18 29.80 -23.81 -34.92
C ALA A 18 30.16 -22.42 -34.36
N ALA A 19 29.30 -21.45 -34.63
CA ALA A 19 29.44 -20.11 -34.08
C ALA A 19 28.13 -19.67 -33.45
N ARG A 20 28.17 -19.07 -32.24
CA ARG A 20 27.02 -18.62 -31.51
C ARG A 20 27.21 -17.18 -31.07
N LYS A 21 26.14 -16.37 -31.18
CA LYS A 21 26.09 -14.98 -30.69
C LYS A 21 24.78 -14.72 -29.96
N GLY A 22 24.80 -13.86 -28.95
CA GLY A 22 23.59 -13.47 -28.20
C GLY A 22 23.06 -14.58 -27.31
N THR A 23 23.91 -15.50 -26.81
CA THR A 23 23.49 -16.63 -25.97
C THR A 23 22.79 -16.19 -24.65
N ALA A 24 23.08 -14.98 -24.16
CA ALA A 24 22.39 -14.38 -23.01
C ALA A 24 20.86 -14.29 -23.21
N GLY A 25 20.40 -14.08 -24.47
CA GLY A 25 18.97 -14.06 -24.77
C GLY A 25 18.22 -15.36 -24.44
N ARG A 26 18.94 -16.50 -24.37
CA ARG A 26 18.34 -17.79 -23.98
C ARG A 26 17.98 -17.89 -22.51
N VAL A 27 18.66 -17.14 -21.66
CA VAL A 27 18.41 -17.11 -20.21
C VAL A 27 17.20 -16.23 -19.91
N GLY A 28 16.86 -15.30 -20.81
CA GLY A 28 15.77 -14.36 -20.61
C GLY A 28 14.43 -15.00 -20.25
N PRO A 29 13.89 -15.94 -21.05
CA PRO A 29 12.63 -16.60 -20.74
C PRO A 29 12.66 -17.38 -19.41
N LEU A 30 13.80 -18.00 -19.07
CA LEU A 30 13.97 -18.68 -17.80
C LEU A 30 13.84 -17.72 -16.62
N LEU A 31 14.51 -16.56 -16.69
CA LEU A 31 14.43 -15.54 -15.66
C LEU A 31 13.01 -14.95 -15.56
N VAL A 32 12.32 -14.75 -16.69
CA VAL A 32 10.91 -14.29 -16.66
C VAL A 32 10.03 -15.25 -15.88
N HIS A 33 10.14 -16.55 -16.15
CA HIS A 33 9.35 -17.57 -15.43
C HIS A 33 9.76 -17.66 -13.96
N THR A 34 11.06 -17.61 -13.66
CA THR A 34 11.54 -17.59 -12.26
C THR A 34 11.04 -16.36 -11.53
N GLY A 35 11.10 -15.19 -12.17
CA GLY A 35 10.57 -13.95 -11.59
C GLY A 35 9.06 -14.01 -11.31
N LEU A 36 8.29 -14.62 -12.22
CA LEU A 36 6.85 -14.83 -12.05
C LEU A 36 6.56 -15.78 -10.86
N ILE A 37 7.31 -16.87 -10.74
CA ILE A 37 7.16 -17.79 -9.61
C ILE A 37 7.48 -17.10 -8.28
N LEU A 38 8.56 -16.32 -8.21
CA LEU A 38 8.92 -15.55 -7.01
C LEU A 38 7.82 -14.54 -6.66
N LEU A 39 7.26 -13.85 -7.65
CA LEU A 39 6.16 -12.91 -7.46
C LEU A 39 4.93 -13.61 -6.87
N MET A 40 4.54 -14.75 -7.44
CA MET A 40 3.42 -15.55 -6.94
C MET A 40 3.66 -16.06 -5.51
N LEU A 41 4.86 -16.56 -5.23
CA LEU A 41 5.25 -17.01 -3.88
C LEU A 41 5.21 -15.84 -2.89
N GLY A 42 5.69 -14.67 -3.29
CA GLY A 42 5.61 -13.46 -2.47
C GLY A 42 4.19 -13.04 -2.18
N ALA A 43 3.30 -13.07 -3.17
CA ALA A 43 1.88 -12.76 -3.00
C ALA A 43 1.19 -13.74 -2.04
N VAL A 44 1.42 -15.05 -2.22
CA VAL A 44 0.89 -16.09 -1.32
C VAL A 44 1.42 -15.91 0.11
N TRP A 45 2.73 -15.66 0.25
CA TRP A 45 3.35 -15.41 1.56
C TRP A 45 2.75 -14.17 2.23
N GLY A 46 2.52 -13.10 1.48
CA GLY A 46 1.85 -11.89 1.97
C GLY A 46 0.44 -12.15 2.51
N VAL A 47 -0.34 -12.99 1.83
CA VAL A 47 -1.69 -13.38 2.28
C VAL A 47 -1.63 -14.27 3.52
N LEU A 48 -0.72 -15.25 3.56
CA LEU A 48 -0.66 -16.23 4.66
C LEU A 48 -0.03 -15.67 5.94
N ALA A 49 0.98 -14.81 5.81
CA ALA A 49 1.76 -14.28 6.93
C ALA A 49 1.56 -12.77 7.16
N GLY A 50 0.79 -12.11 6.30
CA GLY A 50 0.41 -10.71 6.44
C GLY A 50 -0.65 -10.52 7.53
N ASN A 51 -0.63 -9.34 8.15
CA ASN A 51 -1.64 -8.92 9.13
C ASN A 51 -2.17 -7.55 8.77
N ARG A 52 -3.48 -7.37 8.95
CA ARG A 52 -4.18 -6.10 8.79
C ARG A 52 -5.06 -5.87 10.02
N LEU A 53 -4.88 -4.73 10.66
CA LEU A 53 -5.64 -4.31 11.82
C LEU A 53 -6.14 -2.89 11.60
N GLU A 54 -7.45 -2.70 11.68
CA GLU A 54 -8.11 -1.39 11.63
C GLU A 54 -8.64 -1.06 13.02
N ARG A 55 -8.32 0.14 13.51
CA ARG A 55 -8.79 0.62 14.81
C ARG A 55 -9.01 2.12 14.77
N PHE A 56 -10.13 2.53 15.37
CA PHE A 56 -10.36 3.93 15.72
C PHE A 56 -9.74 4.22 17.06
N LEU A 57 -8.90 5.24 17.13
CA LEU A 57 -8.20 5.65 18.32
C LEU A 57 -8.49 7.13 18.61
N ALA A 58 -9.01 7.40 19.80
CA ALA A 58 -9.21 8.77 20.26
C ALA A 58 -7.90 9.35 20.82
N PRO A 59 -7.69 10.67 20.76
CA PRO A 59 -6.56 11.33 21.42
C PRO A 59 -6.44 10.93 22.89
N GLY A 60 -5.22 10.67 23.34
CA GLY A 60 -4.91 10.17 24.69
C GLY A 60 -5.11 8.67 24.88
N ARG A 61 -5.48 7.92 23.85
CA ARG A 61 -5.62 6.46 23.90
C ARG A 61 -4.43 5.76 23.27
N THR A 62 -4.09 4.60 23.84
CA THR A 62 -2.99 3.74 23.38
C THR A 62 -3.52 2.47 22.74
N LEU A 63 -2.85 2.04 21.70
CA LEU A 63 -3.04 0.75 21.04
C LEU A 63 -1.76 -0.08 21.21
N ASP A 64 -1.87 -1.19 21.95
CA ASP A 64 -0.75 -2.10 22.17
C ASP A 64 -0.77 -3.23 21.14
N LEU A 65 0.35 -3.37 20.44
CA LEU A 65 0.60 -4.49 19.54
C LEU A 65 1.30 -5.59 20.33
N LEU A 66 0.59 -6.67 20.59
CA LEU A 66 1.07 -7.78 21.40
C LEU A 66 1.84 -8.79 20.54
N SER A 67 2.87 -9.39 21.11
CA SER A 67 3.52 -10.58 20.57
C SER A 67 2.62 -11.81 20.70
N ARG A 68 3.01 -12.92 20.10
CA ARG A 68 2.31 -14.21 20.30
C ARG A 68 2.28 -14.66 21.78
N ASN A 69 3.22 -14.20 22.57
CA ASN A 69 3.31 -14.52 24.00
C ASN A 69 2.51 -13.54 24.88
N GLY A 70 1.84 -12.54 24.29
CA GLY A 70 1.06 -11.55 25.02
C GLY A 70 1.83 -10.33 25.52
N ASP A 71 3.16 -10.28 25.29
CA ASP A 71 3.96 -9.10 25.67
C ASP A 71 3.74 -7.95 24.67
N SER A 72 3.68 -6.73 25.18
CA SER A 72 3.62 -5.54 24.31
C SER A 72 4.93 -5.39 23.54
N GLN A 73 4.86 -5.41 22.21
CA GLN A 73 6.01 -5.17 21.36
C GLN A 73 6.15 -3.71 20.98
N VAL A 74 5.02 -3.07 20.68
CA VAL A 74 4.95 -1.66 20.29
C VAL A 74 3.67 -1.10 20.86
N SER A 75 3.77 -0.02 21.63
CA SER A 75 2.64 0.78 22.08
C SER A 75 2.53 2.03 21.21
N ILE A 76 1.35 2.31 20.71
CA ILE A 76 1.05 3.45 19.85
C ILE A 76 0.05 4.33 20.57
N LEU A 77 0.50 5.45 21.10
CA LEU A 77 -0.34 6.48 21.68
C LEU A 77 -0.73 7.49 20.60
N LEU A 78 -2.00 7.78 20.44
CA LEU A 78 -2.46 8.92 19.67
C LEU A 78 -2.47 10.16 20.58
N GLU A 79 -1.51 11.06 20.39
CA GLU A 79 -1.40 12.29 21.17
C GLU A 79 -2.43 13.32 20.73
N ALA A 80 -2.54 13.54 19.41
CA ALA A 80 -3.49 14.47 18.82
C ALA A 80 -4.02 13.96 17.48
N PHE A 81 -5.26 14.32 17.19
CA PHE A 81 -5.88 14.10 15.89
C PHE A 81 -6.54 15.39 15.41
N GLN A 82 -6.23 15.80 14.21
CA GLN A 82 -6.73 17.04 13.61
C GLN A 82 -7.33 16.77 12.25
N VAL A 83 -8.47 17.40 11.98
CA VAL A 83 -9.14 17.43 10.68
C VAL A 83 -8.97 18.81 10.10
N ASP A 84 -8.14 18.94 9.07
CA ASP A 84 -8.00 20.19 8.33
C ASP A 84 -9.20 20.33 7.40
N ARG A 85 -9.82 21.51 7.39
CA ARG A 85 -11.02 21.78 6.60
C ARG A 85 -10.81 22.96 5.66
N ASP A 86 -11.44 22.88 4.49
CA ASP A 86 -11.49 23.99 3.55
C ASP A 86 -12.41 25.12 4.08
N PRO A 87 -12.41 26.32 3.46
CA PRO A 87 -13.30 27.41 3.85
C PRO A 87 -14.79 27.07 3.76
N ALA A 88 -15.17 26.03 3.01
CA ALA A 88 -16.55 25.53 2.91
C ALA A 88 -16.87 24.47 3.99
N GLY A 89 -15.92 24.15 4.89
CA GLY A 89 -16.08 23.19 5.98
C GLY A 89 -15.86 21.73 5.59
N ARG A 90 -15.42 21.42 4.35
CA ARG A 90 -15.15 20.05 3.90
C ARG A 90 -13.77 19.61 4.38
N ALA A 91 -13.68 18.36 4.83
CA ALA A 91 -12.40 17.80 5.26
C ALA A 91 -11.43 17.70 4.06
N GLU A 92 -10.24 18.30 4.17
CA GLU A 92 -9.15 18.24 3.18
C GLU A 92 -8.06 17.27 3.58
N GLN A 93 -7.72 17.24 4.89
CA GLN A 93 -6.64 16.39 5.38
C GLN A 93 -6.92 15.93 6.80
N PHE A 94 -6.39 14.75 7.12
CA PHE A 94 -6.42 14.17 8.45
C PHE A 94 -4.98 13.98 8.93
N ARG A 95 -4.66 14.51 10.13
CA ARG A 95 -3.32 14.42 10.74
C ARG A 95 -3.42 13.76 12.10
N SER A 96 -2.56 12.78 12.33
CA SER A 96 -2.43 12.10 13.61
C SER A 96 -1.01 12.24 14.12
N GLN A 97 -0.87 12.78 15.34
CA GLN A 97 0.40 12.78 16.08
C GLN A 97 0.48 11.48 16.87
N LEU A 98 1.44 10.65 16.51
CA LEU A 98 1.65 9.34 17.12
C LEU A 98 2.93 9.34 17.94
N HIS A 99 2.83 8.87 19.16
CA HIS A 99 3.95 8.51 20.01
C HIS A 99 4.05 6.98 20.08
N LEU A 100 5.14 6.44 19.55
CA LEU A 100 5.43 5.02 19.55
C LEU A 100 6.44 4.71 20.64
N GLU A 101 6.15 3.74 21.47
CA GLU A 101 7.07 3.23 22.47
C GLU A 101 7.39 1.75 22.20
N GLU A 102 8.68 1.42 22.17
CA GLU A 102 9.17 0.07 21.91
C GLU A 102 10.47 -0.18 22.68
N ASN A 103 10.46 -1.14 23.61
CA ASN A 103 11.65 -1.54 24.38
C ASN A 103 12.39 -0.36 25.02
N GLY A 104 11.66 0.63 25.53
CA GLY A 104 12.21 1.83 26.17
C GLY A 104 12.71 2.90 25.21
N ASN A 105 12.54 2.72 23.89
CA ASN A 105 12.79 3.74 22.91
C ASN A 105 11.46 4.36 22.47
N SER A 106 11.44 5.69 22.34
CA SER A 106 10.28 6.43 21.87
C SER A 106 10.51 7.08 20.53
N LEU A 107 9.45 7.26 19.76
CA LEU A 107 9.46 7.87 18.44
C LEU A 107 8.18 8.67 18.22
N ASP A 108 8.29 9.99 18.10
CA ASP A 108 7.19 10.87 17.76
C ASP A 108 7.12 11.08 16.26
N ARG A 109 5.96 10.86 15.67
CA ARG A 109 5.73 11.05 14.23
C ARG A 109 4.31 11.53 13.95
N GLU A 110 4.22 12.46 13.02
CA GLU A 110 2.96 12.80 12.37
C GLU A 110 2.73 11.88 11.18
N ILE A 111 1.51 11.39 11.05
CA ILE A 111 1.01 10.71 9.85
C ILE A 111 -0.19 11.48 9.29
N SER A 112 -0.37 11.39 7.99
CA SER A 112 -1.53 11.95 7.29
C SER A 112 -1.94 11.07 6.11
N VAL A 113 -3.03 11.40 5.43
CA VAL A 113 -3.44 10.67 4.22
C VAL A 113 -2.30 10.71 3.20
N ASN A 114 -1.93 9.55 2.66
CA ASN A 114 -0.80 9.32 1.75
C ASN A 114 0.62 9.49 2.36
N HIS A 115 0.74 9.82 3.65
CA HIS A 115 2.01 9.90 4.35
C HIS A 115 2.03 8.94 5.56
N PRO A 116 2.12 7.62 5.31
CA PRO A 116 2.12 6.63 6.38
C PRO A 116 3.46 6.56 7.11
N LEU A 117 3.44 6.12 8.36
CA LEU A 117 4.62 5.75 9.10
C LEU A 117 5.00 4.30 8.82
N ARG A 118 6.27 4.07 8.47
CA ARG A 118 6.84 2.72 8.35
C ARG A 118 7.81 2.48 9.50
N HIS A 119 7.50 1.46 10.30
CA HIS A 119 8.31 1.09 11.45
C HIS A 119 8.43 -0.43 11.54
N ARG A 120 9.65 -0.97 11.44
CA ARG A 120 9.99 -2.41 11.60
C ARG A 120 9.05 -3.39 10.85
N GLY A 121 8.76 -3.08 9.59
CA GLY A 121 7.92 -3.92 8.74
C GLY A 121 6.42 -3.77 8.95
N ILE A 122 6.00 -2.88 9.86
CA ILE A 122 4.62 -2.42 10.01
C ILE A 122 4.50 -1.08 9.31
N THR A 123 3.43 -0.89 8.57
CA THR A 123 3.05 0.41 7.99
C THR A 123 1.75 0.85 8.64
N ILE A 124 1.76 2.06 9.22
CA ILE A 124 0.62 2.68 9.89
C ILE A 124 0.10 3.78 8.98
N TYR A 125 -1.14 3.62 8.51
CA TYR A 125 -1.82 4.57 7.64
C TYR A 125 -2.88 5.34 8.40
N GLN A 126 -3.04 6.63 8.07
CA GLN A 126 -4.27 7.36 8.32
C GLN A 126 -5.28 6.92 7.26
N ALA A 127 -6.23 6.07 7.65
CA ALA A 127 -7.15 5.40 6.72
C ALA A 127 -8.57 5.97 6.76
N ASP A 128 -9.01 6.40 7.95
CA ASP A 128 -10.39 6.83 8.18
C ASP A 128 -10.45 7.76 9.40
N TRP A 129 -11.64 8.25 9.73
CA TRP A 129 -11.92 9.03 10.94
C TRP A 129 -13.32 8.71 11.47
N SER A 130 -13.56 9.05 12.73
CA SER A 130 -14.83 8.83 13.41
C SER A 130 -15.02 9.88 14.49
N LEU A 131 -16.19 9.92 15.11
CA LEU A 131 -16.43 10.66 16.36
C LEU A 131 -16.47 9.67 17.52
N ALA A 132 -15.56 9.85 18.49
CA ALA A 132 -15.43 8.94 19.63
C ALA A 132 -16.39 9.28 20.76
N ALA A 133 -16.50 10.56 21.10
CA ALA A 133 -17.25 10.99 22.26
C ALA A 133 -17.73 12.44 22.13
N ILE A 134 -18.70 12.79 22.92
CA ILE A 134 -19.19 14.16 23.13
C ILE A 134 -19.04 14.52 24.61
N THR A 135 -18.53 15.71 24.89
CA THR A 135 -18.46 16.25 26.24
C THR A 135 -19.64 17.18 26.50
N LEU A 136 -20.50 16.78 27.38
CA LEU A 136 -21.74 17.47 27.76
C LEU A 136 -21.68 18.00 29.20
N GLN A 137 -22.38 19.09 29.41
CA GLN A 137 -22.74 19.56 30.76
C GLN A 137 -24.26 19.72 30.83
N ILE A 138 -24.88 19.11 31.81
CA ILE A 138 -26.33 19.12 32.01
C ILE A 138 -26.61 19.88 33.31
N GLY A 139 -27.27 21.01 33.22
CA GLY A 139 -27.53 21.86 34.38
C GLY A 139 -26.26 22.26 35.13
N ARG A 140 -26.16 21.84 36.40
CA ARG A 140 -25.00 22.08 37.26
C ARG A 140 -24.10 20.83 37.39
N SER A 141 -24.27 19.81 36.53
CA SER A 141 -23.43 18.62 36.60
C SER A 141 -21.98 18.93 36.27
N PRO A 142 -21.03 18.09 36.69
CA PRO A 142 -19.70 18.05 36.07
C PRO A 142 -19.82 17.81 34.56
N GLN A 143 -18.73 18.07 33.83
CA GLN A 143 -18.64 17.69 32.44
C GLN A 143 -18.64 16.15 32.31
N LEU A 144 -19.51 15.64 31.47
CA LEU A 144 -19.69 14.21 31.20
C LEU A 144 -19.19 13.93 29.81
N GLN A 145 -18.21 13.05 29.67
CA GLN A 145 -17.77 12.56 28.36
C GLN A 145 -18.50 11.25 28.04
N LEU A 146 -19.38 11.31 27.04
CA LEU A 146 -20.24 10.20 26.64
C LEU A 146 -19.81 9.66 25.27
N PRO A 147 -19.73 8.32 25.09
CA PRO A 147 -19.36 7.72 23.83
C PRO A 147 -20.42 7.95 22.76
N LEU A 148 -19.98 8.27 21.55
CA LEU A 148 -20.83 8.32 20.36
C LEU A 148 -20.82 6.96 19.66
N ARG A 149 -21.95 6.61 19.04
CA ARG A 149 -22.10 5.43 18.16
C ARG A 149 -22.41 5.89 16.76
N SER A 150 -21.95 5.15 15.77
CA SER A 150 -22.32 5.36 14.38
C SER A 150 -23.74 4.84 14.12
N PHE A 151 -24.52 5.59 13.34
CA PHE A 151 -25.87 5.26 12.89
C PHE A 151 -25.92 5.31 11.36
N PRO A 152 -25.35 4.29 10.66
CA PRO A 152 -25.28 4.28 9.20
C PRO A 152 -26.66 4.27 8.51
N GLU A 153 -27.71 3.84 9.24
CA GLU A 153 -29.10 3.90 8.79
C GLU A 153 -29.64 5.33 8.64
N LEU A 154 -29.03 6.31 9.33
CA LEU A 154 -29.40 7.72 9.25
C LEU A 154 -28.50 8.50 8.27
N GLY A 155 -27.39 7.93 7.85
CA GLY A 155 -26.43 8.52 6.92
C GLY A 155 -25.02 7.97 7.08
N GLU A 156 -24.17 8.10 6.07
CA GLU A 156 -22.81 7.56 6.08
C GLU A 156 -21.93 8.14 7.19
N GLN A 157 -22.16 9.39 7.59
CA GLN A 157 -21.40 10.13 8.60
C GLN A 157 -22.30 10.69 9.68
N VAL A 158 -23.10 9.83 10.32
CA VAL A 158 -23.96 10.19 11.43
C VAL A 158 -23.55 9.41 12.66
N TRP A 159 -23.18 10.14 13.69
CA TRP A 159 -22.91 9.60 15.04
C TRP A 159 -23.92 10.17 16.00
N GLY A 160 -24.21 9.43 17.04
CA GLY A 160 -25.16 9.92 18.03
C GLY A 160 -25.14 9.14 19.32
N LEU A 161 -25.99 9.59 20.22
CA LEU A 161 -26.30 8.89 21.46
C LEU A 161 -27.75 9.20 21.88
N VAL A 162 -28.33 8.27 22.60
CA VAL A 162 -29.64 8.47 23.28
C VAL A 162 -29.38 8.88 24.71
N LEU A 163 -29.95 9.98 25.15
CA LEU A 163 -29.78 10.53 26.49
C LEU A 163 -31.17 10.69 27.17
N PRO A 164 -31.40 10.05 28.34
CA PRO A 164 -32.61 10.30 29.10
C PRO A 164 -32.59 11.72 29.70
N THR A 165 -33.71 12.42 29.63
CA THR A 165 -33.82 13.77 30.21
C THR A 165 -34.34 13.75 31.65
N ARG A 166 -34.82 12.60 32.13
CA ARG A 166 -35.32 12.40 33.46
C ARG A 166 -34.48 11.39 34.27
N PRO A 167 -34.40 11.53 35.61
CA PRO A 167 -33.63 10.59 36.44
C PRO A 167 -34.17 9.16 36.41
N ASP A 168 -35.45 8.96 36.10
CA ASP A 168 -36.11 7.67 35.94
C ASP A 168 -35.87 7.01 34.58
N GLY A 169 -35.07 7.65 33.70
CA GLY A 169 -34.78 7.15 32.38
C GLY A 169 -35.83 7.49 31.32
N SER A 170 -36.88 8.22 31.69
CA SER A 170 -37.97 8.63 30.79
C SER A 170 -37.61 9.85 29.94
N GLU A 171 -38.44 10.11 28.91
CA GLU A 171 -38.30 11.22 27.97
C GLU A 171 -36.92 11.29 27.32
N PRO A 172 -36.41 10.18 26.71
CA PRO A 172 -35.11 10.23 26.07
C PRO A 172 -35.10 11.15 24.86
N VAL A 173 -33.96 11.71 24.58
CA VAL A 173 -33.68 12.49 23.37
C VAL A 173 -32.53 11.85 22.62
N PHE A 174 -32.55 11.96 21.26
CA PHE A 174 -31.46 11.50 20.41
C PHE A 174 -30.62 12.70 19.98
N LEU A 175 -29.34 12.65 20.28
CA LEU A 175 -28.34 13.62 19.83
C LEU A 175 -27.68 13.08 18.57
N SER A 176 -27.75 13.82 17.46
CA SER A 176 -27.12 13.49 16.19
C SER A 176 -26.00 14.46 15.90
N VAL A 177 -24.85 13.92 15.53
CA VAL A 177 -23.61 14.67 15.25
C VAL A 177 -23.00 14.16 13.94
N GLU A 178 -22.67 15.07 13.04
CA GLU A 178 -22.08 14.73 11.73
C GLU A 178 -20.58 15.07 11.66
N ASN A 179 -20.14 16.07 12.41
CA ASN A 179 -18.72 16.46 12.48
C ASN A 179 -18.39 17.11 13.83
N GLU A 180 -17.09 17.28 14.12
CA GLU A 180 -16.60 17.77 15.41
C GLU A 180 -16.86 19.25 15.66
N GLN A 181 -17.15 20.04 14.63
CA GLN A 181 -17.39 21.49 14.72
C GLN A 181 -18.84 21.88 14.38
N GLY A 182 -19.57 20.95 13.81
CA GLY A 182 -20.93 21.17 13.33
C GLY A 182 -21.96 21.27 14.44
N PRO A 183 -23.21 21.61 14.06
CA PRO A 183 -24.31 21.57 14.99
C PRO A 183 -24.59 20.14 15.44
N ILE A 184 -25.02 20.01 16.69
CA ILE A 184 -25.57 18.79 17.25
C ILE A 184 -27.08 18.93 17.26
N ASN A 185 -27.75 18.11 16.46
CA ASN A 185 -29.20 18.11 16.36
C ASN A 185 -29.78 17.24 17.47
N ILE A 186 -30.80 17.75 18.15
CA ILE A 186 -31.49 17.04 19.23
C ILE A 186 -32.91 16.73 18.78
N PHE A 187 -33.22 15.44 18.69
CA PHE A 187 -34.50 14.93 18.27
C PHE A 187 -35.26 14.31 19.43
N ASP A 188 -36.58 14.43 19.40
CA ASP A 188 -37.48 13.68 20.25
C ASP A 188 -37.60 12.22 19.80
N THR A 189 -38.30 11.42 20.61
CA THR A 189 -38.58 9.99 20.33
C THR A 189 -39.42 9.77 19.07
N ASP A 190 -40.20 10.76 18.67
CA ASP A 190 -41.01 10.75 17.42
C ASP A 190 -40.23 11.21 16.18
N GLY A 191 -38.93 11.57 16.33
CA GLY A 191 -38.08 12.10 15.27
C GLY A 191 -38.23 13.60 15.03
N THR A 192 -38.99 14.31 15.85
CA THR A 192 -39.13 15.78 15.73
C THR A 192 -37.85 16.46 16.22
N LEU A 193 -37.31 17.40 15.43
CA LEU A 193 -36.18 18.23 15.83
C LEU A 193 -36.60 19.21 16.92
N LEU A 194 -36.08 19.06 18.15
CA LEU A 194 -36.34 19.93 19.26
C LEU A 194 -35.51 21.20 19.20
N THR A 195 -34.22 21.06 19.03
CA THR A 195 -33.27 22.17 18.99
C THR A 195 -31.93 21.71 18.44
N LEU A 196 -31.00 22.67 18.30
CA LEU A 196 -29.61 22.40 17.92
C LEU A 196 -28.65 23.04 18.94
N LEU A 197 -27.57 22.33 19.25
CA LEU A 197 -26.47 22.84 20.06
C LEU A 197 -25.22 23.01 19.19
N ARG A 198 -24.30 23.86 19.63
CA ARG A 198 -22.98 24.01 19.02
C ARG A 198 -21.88 23.75 20.05
N PRO A 199 -20.79 23.07 19.69
CA PRO A 199 -19.64 22.90 20.57
C PRO A 199 -19.12 24.26 21.06
N GLY A 200 -18.93 24.40 22.37
CA GLY A 200 -18.51 25.66 23.01
C GLY A 200 -19.59 26.74 23.10
N GLY A 201 -20.80 26.49 22.57
CA GLY A 201 -21.93 27.41 22.62
C GLY A 201 -22.57 27.56 24.00
N PRO A 202 -23.59 28.43 24.13
CA PRO A 202 -24.35 28.56 25.37
C PRO A 202 -25.18 27.32 25.69
N ALA A 203 -25.62 27.19 26.93
CA ALA A 203 -26.59 26.16 27.30
C ALA A 203 -27.96 26.47 26.69
N VAL A 204 -28.65 25.45 26.21
CA VAL A 204 -30.01 25.52 25.65
C VAL A 204 -30.89 24.60 26.48
N ASP A 205 -32.10 25.00 26.74
CA ASP A 205 -33.08 24.17 27.45
C ASP A 205 -33.59 23.05 26.54
N VAL A 206 -33.46 21.81 27.01
CA VAL A 206 -33.96 20.61 26.36
C VAL A 206 -34.88 19.88 27.31
N LYS A 207 -36.20 20.00 27.10
CA LYS A 207 -37.23 19.40 27.95
C LYS A 207 -37.10 19.78 29.43
N GLY A 208 -36.77 21.05 29.73
CA GLY A 208 -36.56 21.55 31.09
C GLY A 208 -35.16 21.30 31.65
N LEU A 209 -34.24 20.74 30.90
CA LEU A 209 -32.84 20.55 31.28
C LEU A 209 -31.93 21.49 30.50
N PRO A 210 -31.23 22.45 31.13
CA PRO A 210 -30.22 23.23 30.45
C PRO A 210 -29.04 22.32 30.05
N MET A 211 -28.78 22.19 28.75
CA MET A 211 -27.75 21.32 28.19
C MET A 211 -26.75 22.14 27.39
N ARG A 212 -25.48 21.88 27.60
CA ARG A 212 -24.37 22.52 26.88
C ARG A 212 -23.43 21.45 26.35
N VAL A 213 -23.05 21.60 25.08
CA VAL A 213 -21.96 20.82 24.48
C VAL A 213 -20.66 21.59 24.60
N ASN A 214 -19.67 21.02 25.27
CA ASN A 214 -18.36 21.63 25.45
C ASN A 214 -17.47 21.33 24.22
N SER A 215 -17.41 20.05 23.82
CA SER A 215 -16.61 19.58 22.67
C SER A 215 -17.12 18.25 22.15
N VAL A 216 -16.79 17.98 20.90
CA VAL A 216 -16.92 16.67 20.28
C VAL A 216 -15.51 16.16 19.99
N LEU A 217 -15.20 14.95 20.42
CA LEU A 217 -13.88 14.34 20.32
C LEU A 217 -13.82 13.47 19.06
N PRO A 218 -13.03 13.84 18.05
CA PRO A 218 -12.81 13.00 16.90
C PRO A 218 -11.84 11.86 17.22
N ALA A 219 -11.90 10.78 16.46
CA ALA A 219 -10.99 9.65 16.53
C ALA A 219 -10.34 9.40 15.17
N SER A 220 -9.07 9.07 15.21
CA SER A 220 -8.31 8.66 14.02
C SER A 220 -8.57 7.19 13.71
N GLY A 221 -8.93 6.89 12.48
CA GLY A 221 -8.98 5.54 11.94
C GLY A 221 -7.62 5.11 11.42
N LEU A 222 -6.93 4.30 12.20
CA LEU A 222 -5.59 3.79 11.88
C LEU A 222 -5.70 2.41 11.24
N LEU A 223 -5.04 2.25 10.10
CA LEU A 223 -4.82 0.96 9.45
C LEU A 223 -3.35 0.55 9.64
N LEU A 224 -3.14 -0.50 10.39
CA LEU A 224 -1.83 -1.12 10.58
C LEU A 224 -1.71 -2.32 9.64
N LYS A 225 -0.73 -2.30 8.76
CA LYS A 225 -0.48 -3.36 7.80
C LYS A 225 0.94 -3.89 7.94
N ARG A 226 1.06 -5.22 8.06
CA ARG A 226 2.33 -5.95 7.94
C ARG A 226 2.22 -6.91 6.78
N ASP A 227 3.12 -6.81 5.80
CA ASP A 227 3.11 -7.63 4.61
C ASP A 227 4.53 -8.12 4.30
N PRO A 228 4.90 -9.29 4.83
CA PRO A 228 6.25 -9.85 4.65
C PRO A 228 6.52 -10.36 3.23
N GLY A 229 5.50 -10.50 2.39
CA GLY A 229 5.62 -10.93 1.01
C GLY A 229 6.11 -9.84 0.05
N VAL A 230 5.93 -8.56 0.41
CA VAL A 230 6.28 -7.42 -0.45
C VAL A 230 7.73 -7.45 -0.96
N PRO A 231 8.77 -7.69 -0.15
CA PRO A 231 10.14 -7.75 -0.65
C PRO A 231 10.35 -8.83 -1.71
N LEU A 232 9.71 -10.00 -1.53
CA LEU A 232 9.81 -11.11 -2.49
C LEU A 232 9.08 -10.81 -3.80
N VAL A 233 7.93 -10.12 -3.74
CA VAL A 233 7.21 -9.62 -4.93
C VAL A 233 8.09 -8.67 -5.72
N TYR A 234 8.73 -7.68 -5.07
CA TYR A 234 9.63 -6.75 -5.76
C TYR A 234 10.85 -7.45 -6.35
N LEU A 235 11.42 -8.44 -5.65
CA LEU A 235 12.51 -9.25 -6.18
C LEU A 235 12.06 -10.02 -7.44
N GLY A 236 10.89 -10.64 -7.40
CA GLY A 236 10.29 -11.32 -8.55
C GLY A 236 10.09 -10.40 -9.74
N PHE A 237 9.60 -9.19 -9.49
CA PHE A 237 9.47 -8.14 -10.51
C PHE A 237 10.81 -7.76 -11.13
N ALA A 238 11.84 -7.53 -10.31
CA ALA A 238 13.18 -7.16 -10.80
C ALA A 238 13.78 -8.27 -11.67
N VAL A 239 13.69 -9.53 -11.24
CA VAL A 239 14.17 -10.70 -11.99
C VAL A 239 13.42 -10.83 -13.33
N MET A 240 12.09 -10.64 -13.31
CA MET A 240 11.26 -10.70 -14.52
C MET A 240 11.61 -9.59 -15.51
N LEU A 241 11.85 -8.37 -15.07
CA LEU A 241 12.26 -7.25 -15.92
C LEU A 241 13.64 -7.49 -16.55
N ILE A 242 14.62 -7.99 -15.78
CA ILE A 242 15.93 -8.36 -16.28
C ILE A 242 15.79 -9.47 -17.32
N GLY A 243 15.00 -10.51 -17.02
CA GLY A 243 14.72 -11.60 -17.96
C GLY A 243 14.06 -11.12 -19.24
N GLY A 244 13.09 -10.21 -19.14
CA GLY A 244 12.45 -9.56 -20.29
C GLY A 244 13.46 -8.81 -21.16
N GLY A 245 14.30 -7.98 -20.54
CA GLY A 245 15.38 -7.26 -21.23
C GLY A 245 16.34 -8.20 -21.96
N LEU A 246 16.78 -9.26 -21.28
CA LEU A 246 17.66 -10.27 -21.91
C LEU A 246 16.97 -11.01 -23.05
N SER A 247 15.68 -11.27 -22.96
CA SER A 247 14.89 -11.90 -24.02
C SER A 247 14.85 -11.08 -25.31
N LEU A 248 15.15 -9.79 -25.28
CA LEU A 248 15.26 -8.94 -26.47
C LEU A 248 16.50 -9.23 -27.27
N ILE A 249 17.53 -9.85 -26.69
CA ILE A 249 18.79 -10.18 -27.36
C ILE A 249 18.56 -11.33 -28.32
N ALA A 250 18.74 -11.05 -29.62
CA ALA A 250 18.62 -12.08 -30.66
C ALA A 250 19.75 -13.11 -30.54
N THR A 251 19.37 -14.37 -30.41
CA THR A 251 20.30 -15.49 -30.44
C THR A 251 20.49 -15.92 -31.88
N ARG A 252 21.75 -15.91 -32.37
CA ARG A 252 22.15 -16.30 -33.71
C ARG A 252 23.08 -17.50 -33.61
N GLN A 253 22.91 -18.47 -34.51
CA GLN A 253 23.74 -19.67 -34.62
C GLN A 253 24.12 -19.88 -36.07
N LEU A 254 25.36 -20.27 -36.29
CA LEU A 254 25.90 -20.64 -37.58
C LEU A 254 26.55 -22.01 -37.47
N TRP A 255 26.36 -22.84 -38.46
CA TRP A 255 27.07 -24.12 -38.62
C TRP A 255 27.68 -24.18 -40.00
N ALA A 256 28.87 -24.71 -40.08
CA ALA A 256 29.53 -24.97 -41.34
C ALA A 256 30.18 -26.35 -41.28
N ILE A 257 30.07 -27.06 -42.41
CA ILE A 257 30.67 -28.38 -42.62
C ILE A 257 31.46 -28.32 -43.95
N ALA A 258 32.75 -28.66 -43.89
CA ALA A 258 33.57 -28.79 -45.08
C ALA A 258 33.53 -30.25 -45.57
N SER A 259 33.04 -30.48 -46.81
CA SER A 259 32.96 -31.81 -47.43
C SER A 259 33.22 -31.67 -48.92
N GLU A 260 34.05 -32.56 -49.46
CA GLU A 260 34.35 -32.65 -50.90
C GLU A 260 34.80 -31.32 -51.55
N GLY A 261 35.58 -30.50 -50.83
CA GLY A 261 36.01 -29.18 -51.29
C GLY A 261 34.96 -28.09 -51.27
N GLN A 262 33.76 -28.39 -50.79
CA GLN A 262 32.67 -27.44 -50.63
C GLN A 262 32.41 -27.14 -49.15
N LEU A 263 31.96 -25.90 -48.86
CA LEU A 263 31.56 -25.46 -47.53
C LEU A 263 30.05 -25.31 -47.47
N HIS A 264 29.39 -26.23 -46.73
CA HIS A 264 27.96 -26.14 -46.47
C HIS A 264 27.73 -25.32 -45.23
N VAL A 265 26.94 -24.23 -45.32
CA VAL A 265 26.69 -23.32 -44.21
C VAL A 265 25.19 -23.21 -43.95
N GLY A 266 24.81 -23.39 -42.67
CA GLY A 266 23.46 -23.18 -42.19
C GLY A 266 23.45 -22.13 -41.07
N GLY A 267 22.37 -21.38 -40.95
CA GLY A 267 22.18 -20.39 -39.90
C GLY A 267 20.78 -20.39 -39.33
N LEU A 268 20.69 -20.12 -38.02
CA LEU A 268 19.41 -19.97 -37.30
C LEU A 268 19.43 -18.70 -36.44
N CYS A 269 18.31 -18.00 -36.43
CA CYS A 269 18.09 -16.85 -35.59
C CYS A 269 16.70 -16.94 -34.97
N ASN A 270 16.57 -16.67 -33.67
CA ASN A 270 15.28 -16.70 -32.99
C ASN A 270 14.42 -15.43 -33.20
N ARG A 271 15.01 -14.38 -33.83
CA ARG A 271 14.31 -13.12 -34.15
C ARG A 271 14.77 -12.61 -35.51
N ASN A 272 13.83 -12.17 -36.34
CA ASN A 272 14.08 -11.58 -37.63
C ASN A 272 14.98 -12.46 -38.56
N LEU A 273 14.54 -13.69 -38.80
CA LEU A 273 15.22 -14.66 -39.62
C LEU A 273 15.52 -14.13 -41.06
N THR A 274 14.58 -13.35 -41.60
CA THR A 274 14.72 -12.76 -42.94
C THR A 274 15.90 -11.76 -43.04
N ALA A 275 16.06 -10.91 -42.02
CA ALA A 275 17.20 -9.99 -41.96
C ALA A 275 18.52 -10.76 -41.78
N PHE A 276 18.51 -11.79 -40.93
CA PHE A 276 19.67 -12.63 -40.70
C PHE A 276 20.07 -13.41 -41.97
N ALA A 277 19.11 -13.93 -42.75
CA ALA A 277 19.35 -14.61 -44.00
C ALA A 277 19.99 -13.69 -45.06
N LYS A 278 19.60 -12.40 -45.09
CA LYS A 278 20.24 -11.41 -45.99
C LYS A 278 21.67 -11.02 -45.52
N GLU A 279 21.93 -11.04 -44.22
CA GLU A 279 23.25 -10.73 -43.64
C GLU A 279 24.26 -11.88 -43.79
N LEU A 280 23.77 -13.12 -43.81
CA LEU A 280 24.58 -14.33 -43.83
C LEU A 280 25.61 -14.40 -44.98
N PRO A 281 25.26 -14.09 -46.26
CA PRO A 281 26.25 -14.10 -47.37
C PRO A 281 27.37 -13.08 -47.15
N ASN A 282 27.08 -11.92 -46.62
CA ASN A 282 28.07 -10.87 -46.35
C ASN A 282 29.02 -11.29 -45.22
N LEU A 283 28.50 -11.90 -44.14
CA LEU A 283 29.32 -12.48 -43.07
C LEU A 283 30.29 -13.55 -43.59
N LEU A 284 29.86 -14.37 -44.55
CA LEU A 284 30.70 -15.41 -45.13
C LEU A 284 31.78 -14.85 -46.04
N ARG A 285 31.45 -13.84 -46.89
CA ARG A 285 32.44 -13.19 -47.77
C ARG A 285 33.55 -12.50 -46.96
N GLU A 286 33.21 -11.78 -45.92
CA GLU A 286 34.18 -11.09 -45.07
C GLU A 286 35.08 -12.06 -44.31
N THR A 287 34.58 -13.25 -43.94
CA THR A 287 35.40 -14.29 -43.29
C THR A 287 36.35 -14.97 -44.30
N ALA A 288 35.95 -15.11 -45.56
CA ALA A 288 36.78 -15.65 -46.63
C ALA A 288 37.91 -14.68 -47.03
N SER A 289 37.61 -13.37 -47.16
CA SER A 289 38.64 -12.36 -47.50
C SER A 289 39.67 -12.15 -46.37
N ALA A 290 39.29 -12.28 -45.10
CA ALA A 290 40.22 -12.22 -43.96
C ALA A 290 41.18 -13.43 -43.91
N HIS A 291 40.89 -14.51 -44.60
CA HIS A 291 41.77 -15.70 -44.66
C HIS A 291 42.78 -15.63 -45.81
N GLN A 292 42.57 -14.75 -46.79
CA GLN A 292 43.51 -14.53 -47.91
C GLN A 292 44.56 -13.45 -47.61
N GLN A 293 44.39 -12.69 -46.54
CA GLN A 293 45.33 -11.61 -46.14
C GLN A 293 46.19 -11.96 -44.91
N GLY A 294 46.15 -13.15 -44.39
CA GLY A 294 46.96 -13.66 -43.27
C GLY A 294 47.63 -14.97 -43.64
#